data_aa03efdda4506e5f7d88da5b8ad6a8dd
#
_entry.id   aa03efdda4506e5f7d88da5b8ad6a8dd
#
_cell.length_a   1.000
_cell.length_b   1.000
_cell.length_c   1.000
_cell.angle_alpha   90.00
_cell.angle_beta   90.00
_cell.angle_gamma   90.00
#
_symmetry.space_group_name_H-M   'P 1'
#
loop_
_entity.id
_entity.type
_entity.pdbx_description
1 polymer ?
#
loop_
_entity_poly.entity_id
_entity_poly.type
_entity_poly.pdbx_seq_one_letter_code
_entity_poly.pdbx_strand_id
1 'polypeptide(L)'
;MGRHKLTKSLIQQVKDVFDSKLAIGESKYLAKLDETYTDRIYSWDTYRSYLKQACYFVKWCKEQPTDPVLGHKPRTTEECRIFVERWIRNNVDRGLSVYTVKLQLSALAKLYGCRTVDFDVVTPARKRKNITRSRGSAVRDKHFSLSENRDLITFCQCTGLRRAELAQIRGTDLVIEEESMFLDIKRATKGGRIRISPVVGSPEEVETVRRLCMEAGNNKIFATPNQNADIHSYRAAYAMRIYEAFKRDYKDFRNERLIVYKNKVVDSYVTKNGRRDVSRFPDLYQSIGGRKRMFPGYRDVSSAYYCRSDKKGVCYDRRALFAASLVLGHNRETVVAEHYLH
;
A
#
# COMPACT_ATOMS: atom_id res chain seq x y z
N MET A 1 -37.58 40.16 -15.64
CA MET A 1 -37.52 38.82 -14.98
C MET A 1 -36.08 38.35 -15.00
N GLY A 2 -35.38 38.48 -13.86
CA GLY A 2 -34.01 38.02 -13.71
C GLY A 2 -33.94 36.49 -13.76
N ARG A 3 -33.15 35.90 -14.66
CA ARG A 3 -32.86 34.48 -14.68
C ARG A 3 -32.17 34.12 -13.35
N HIS A 4 -32.85 33.42 -12.48
CA HIS A 4 -32.20 32.78 -11.33
C HIS A 4 -31.06 31.93 -11.85
N LYS A 5 -29.81 32.32 -11.55
CA LYS A 5 -28.65 31.43 -11.75
C LYS A 5 -28.93 30.16 -10.97
N LEU A 6 -29.18 29.05 -11.68
CA LEU A 6 -29.34 27.73 -11.09
C LEU A 6 -28.05 27.43 -10.31
N THR A 7 -28.14 27.42 -9.01
CA THR A 7 -27.03 27.03 -8.13
C THR A 7 -26.65 25.56 -8.43
N LYS A 8 -25.38 25.30 -8.72
CA LYS A 8 -24.89 23.95 -8.97
C LYS A 8 -25.27 23.02 -7.81
N SER A 9 -25.63 21.79 -8.10
CA SER A 9 -25.90 20.80 -7.05
C SER A 9 -24.66 20.60 -6.16
N LEU A 10 -24.84 20.21 -4.89
CA LEU A 10 -23.73 19.94 -3.98
C LEU A 10 -22.76 18.89 -4.54
N ILE A 11 -23.28 17.86 -5.24
CA ILE A 11 -22.44 16.85 -5.90
C ILE A 11 -21.57 17.48 -6.99
N GLN A 12 -22.12 18.41 -7.78
CA GLN A 12 -21.35 19.10 -8.81
C GLN A 12 -20.31 20.02 -8.18
N GLN A 13 -20.63 20.70 -7.09
CA GLN A 13 -19.66 21.54 -6.37
C GLN A 13 -18.50 20.70 -5.81
N VAL A 14 -18.78 19.52 -5.21
CA VAL A 14 -17.74 18.57 -4.75
C VAL A 14 -16.85 18.14 -5.91
N LYS A 15 -17.45 17.82 -7.07
CA LYS A 15 -16.70 17.42 -8.26
C LYS A 15 -15.80 18.55 -8.75
N ASP A 16 -16.33 19.77 -8.89
CA ASP A 16 -15.58 20.94 -9.32
C ASP A 16 -14.36 21.21 -8.43
N VAL A 17 -14.52 21.09 -7.09
CA VAL A 17 -13.42 21.23 -6.14
C VAL A 17 -12.35 20.14 -6.35
N PHE A 18 -12.73 18.89 -6.53
CA PHE A 18 -11.72 17.82 -6.74
C PHE A 18 -11.09 17.88 -8.13
N ASP A 19 -11.83 18.28 -9.15
CA ASP A 19 -11.30 18.46 -10.51
C ASP A 19 -10.22 19.55 -10.52
N SER A 20 -10.41 20.65 -9.78
CA SER A 20 -9.42 21.73 -9.65
C SER A 20 -8.12 21.29 -8.95
N LYS A 21 -8.15 20.21 -8.19
CA LYS A 21 -7.00 19.65 -7.44
C LYS A 21 -6.28 18.54 -8.19
N LEU A 22 -6.71 18.15 -9.39
CA LEU A 22 -6.08 17.07 -10.14
C LEU A 22 -4.65 17.45 -10.57
N ALA A 23 -3.74 16.51 -10.39
CA ALA A 23 -2.33 16.56 -10.77
C ALA A 23 -1.88 15.19 -11.31
N ILE A 24 -2.73 14.61 -12.17
CA ILE A 24 -2.49 13.27 -12.72
C ILE A 24 -1.28 13.32 -13.66
N GLY A 25 -0.35 12.39 -13.51
CA GLY A 25 0.90 12.35 -14.28
C GLY A 25 2.04 13.14 -13.64
N GLU A 26 1.77 14.03 -12.70
CA GLU A 26 2.81 14.72 -11.94
C GLU A 26 3.44 13.82 -10.87
N SER A 27 4.71 14.06 -10.56
CA SER A 27 5.41 13.33 -9.50
C SER A 27 5.08 13.89 -8.12
N LYS A 28 4.33 13.14 -7.32
CA LYS A 28 4.09 13.48 -5.91
C LYS A 28 5.38 13.62 -5.11
N TYR A 29 6.46 12.94 -5.51
CA TYR A 29 7.76 13.02 -4.84
C TYR A 29 8.41 14.39 -5.09
N LEU A 30 8.44 14.86 -6.33
CA LEU A 30 8.95 16.18 -6.68
C LEU A 30 8.11 17.29 -6.01
N ALA A 31 6.79 17.21 -6.12
CA ALA A 31 5.89 18.15 -5.46
C ALA A 31 6.08 18.23 -3.92
N LYS A 32 6.54 17.15 -3.30
CA LYS A 32 6.91 17.16 -1.87
C LYS A 32 8.18 17.93 -1.57
N LEU A 33 9.13 17.96 -2.50
CA LEU A 33 10.35 18.75 -2.36
C LEU A 33 10.05 20.25 -2.46
N ASP A 34 9.07 20.60 -3.29
CA ASP A 34 8.66 21.98 -3.55
C ASP A 34 7.53 22.47 -2.62
N GLU A 35 7.16 21.67 -1.60
CA GLU A 35 6.09 21.93 -0.63
C GLU A 35 4.70 22.15 -1.24
N THR A 36 4.53 21.92 -2.54
CA THR A 36 3.28 22.16 -3.30
C THR A 36 2.29 20.99 -3.27
N TYR A 37 2.65 19.86 -2.64
CA TYR A 37 1.91 18.61 -2.72
C TYR A 37 0.62 18.55 -1.89
N THR A 38 0.43 19.45 -0.95
CA THR A 38 -0.53 19.31 0.15
C THR A 38 -1.97 19.26 -0.31
N ASP A 39 -2.32 19.99 -1.35
CA ASP A 39 -3.71 20.12 -1.80
C ASP A 39 -4.00 19.54 -3.21
N ARG A 40 -3.10 18.67 -3.72
CA ARG A 40 -3.25 18.05 -5.04
C ARG A 40 -3.60 16.55 -4.96
N ILE A 41 -4.21 16.02 -6.03
CA ILE A 41 -4.61 14.62 -6.18
C ILE A 41 -3.85 14.00 -7.36
N TYR A 42 -2.95 13.05 -7.08
CA TYR A 42 -1.98 12.49 -8.03
C TYR A 42 -2.40 11.15 -8.64
N SER A 43 -3.57 10.59 -8.31
CA SER A 43 -4.01 9.32 -8.88
C SER A 43 -5.53 9.27 -9.02
N TRP A 44 -6.00 8.63 -10.10
CA TRP A 44 -7.42 8.39 -10.34
C TRP A 44 -8.10 7.59 -9.22
N ASP A 45 -7.40 6.64 -8.60
CA ASP A 45 -7.97 5.85 -7.51
C ASP A 45 -8.23 6.70 -6.26
N THR A 46 -7.29 7.61 -5.94
CA THR A 46 -7.49 8.58 -4.85
C THR A 46 -8.66 9.51 -5.18
N TYR A 47 -8.70 10.05 -6.42
CA TYR A 47 -9.79 10.91 -6.87
C TYR A 47 -11.14 10.23 -6.73
N ARG A 48 -11.32 9.03 -7.32
CA ARG A 48 -12.57 8.27 -7.26
C ARG A 48 -12.98 7.95 -5.83
N SER A 49 -12.03 7.54 -4.99
CA SER A 49 -12.27 7.21 -3.59
C SER A 49 -12.73 8.45 -2.80
N TYR A 50 -12.04 9.57 -2.97
CA TYR A 50 -12.38 10.81 -2.25
C TYR A 50 -13.70 11.40 -2.75
N LEU A 51 -13.92 11.45 -4.05
CA LEU A 51 -15.18 11.90 -4.65
C LEU A 51 -16.36 11.10 -4.10
N LYS A 52 -16.24 9.76 -4.07
CA LYS A 52 -17.28 8.88 -3.51
C LYS A 52 -17.61 9.24 -2.07
N GLN A 53 -16.60 9.40 -1.20
CA GLN A 53 -16.83 9.69 0.22
C GLN A 53 -17.40 11.08 0.43
N ALA A 54 -16.92 12.09 -0.29
CA ALA A 54 -17.46 13.45 -0.21
C ALA A 54 -18.89 13.54 -0.75
N CYS A 55 -19.23 12.80 -1.82
CA CYS A 55 -20.61 12.70 -2.29
C CYS A 55 -21.55 12.05 -1.26
N TYR A 56 -21.10 11.03 -0.53
CA TYR A 56 -21.88 10.45 0.56
C TYR A 56 -22.11 11.47 1.67
N PHE A 57 -21.10 12.21 2.04
CA PHE A 57 -21.20 13.27 3.04
C PHE A 57 -22.22 14.34 2.66
N VAL A 58 -22.14 14.94 1.49
CA VAL A 58 -23.06 16.03 1.09
C VAL A 58 -24.49 15.54 0.87
N LYS A 59 -24.70 14.27 0.48
CA LYS A 59 -26.02 13.65 0.47
C LYS A 59 -26.58 13.53 1.87
N TRP A 60 -25.81 13.00 2.81
CA TRP A 60 -26.19 12.88 4.20
C TRP A 60 -26.52 14.24 4.83
N CYS A 61 -25.75 15.32 4.52
CA CYS A 61 -26.05 16.68 4.99
C CYS A 61 -27.44 17.16 4.55
N LYS A 62 -27.88 16.85 3.33
CA LYS A 62 -29.21 17.19 2.85
C LYS A 62 -30.36 16.49 3.59
N GLU A 63 -30.10 15.29 4.11
CA GLU A 63 -31.07 14.48 4.84
C GLU A 63 -31.24 14.94 6.30
N GLN A 64 -30.25 15.70 6.82
CA GLN A 64 -30.32 16.18 8.19
C GLN A 64 -31.45 17.21 8.38
N PRO A 65 -31.97 17.35 9.60
CA PRO A 65 -32.85 18.49 9.96
C PRO A 65 -32.22 19.81 9.60
N THR A 66 -33.00 20.83 9.37
CA THR A 66 -32.49 22.19 9.15
C THR A 66 -31.68 22.62 10.37
N ASP A 67 -30.44 23.01 10.11
CA ASP A 67 -29.55 23.45 11.18
C ASP A 67 -30.00 24.84 11.66
N PRO A 68 -30.12 25.08 12.99
CA PRO A 68 -30.54 26.37 13.51
C PRO A 68 -29.61 27.54 13.09
N VAL A 69 -28.32 27.28 12.91
CA VAL A 69 -27.36 28.32 12.53
C VAL A 69 -27.53 28.70 11.05
N LEU A 70 -27.81 27.70 10.19
CA LEU A 70 -28.03 27.96 8.76
C LEU A 70 -29.43 28.49 8.45
N GLY A 71 -30.44 28.12 9.23
CA GLY A 71 -31.83 28.43 8.97
C GLY A 71 -32.44 27.77 7.73
N HIS A 72 -31.65 26.99 6.97
CA HIS A 72 -32.08 26.28 5.75
C HIS A 72 -31.24 25.02 5.50
N LYS A 73 -31.65 24.21 4.55
CA LYS A 73 -30.84 23.06 4.09
C LYS A 73 -29.57 23.55 3.37
N PRO A 74 -28.40 22.85 3.56
CA PRO A 74 -27.16 23.25 2.92
C PRO A 74 -27.29 23.34 1.39
N ARG A 75 -26.84 24.46 0.82
CA ARG A 75 -26.81 24.77 -0.63
C ARG A 75 -25.42 24.79 -1.20
N THR A 76 -24.41 24.96 -0.35
CA THR A 76 -22.99 24.97 -0.74
C THR A 76 -22.20 23.91 0.03
N THR A 77 -21.08 23.49 -0.53
CA THR A 77 -20.16 22.59 0.15
C THR A 77 -19.59 23.22 1.42
N GLU A 78 -19.41 24.55 1.43
CA GLU A 78 -18.92 25.26 2.64
C GLU A 78 -19.94 25.23 3.77
N GLU A 79 -21.24 25.42 3.49
CA GLU A 79 -22.30 25.26 4.48
C GLU A 79 -22.38 23.83 5.03
N CYS A 80 -21.96 22.81 4.26
CA CYS A 80 -21.88 21.44 4.76
C CYS A 80 -20.76 21.24 5.81
N ARG A 81 -19.78 22.13 5.91
CA ARG A 81 -18.62 21.96 6.78
C ARG A 81 -18.96 21.77 8.24
N ILE A 82 -19.97 22.48 8.73
CA ILE A 82 -20.44 22.37 10.13
C ILE A 82 -20.93 20.96 10.50
N PHE A 83 -21.26 20.12 9.52
CA PHE A 83 -21.74 18.77 9.74
C PHE A 83 -20.64 17.71 9.76
N VAL A 84 -19.37 18.06 9.48
CA VAL A 84 -18.25 17.09 9.34
C VAL A 84 -18.12 16.23 10.59
N GLU A 85 -18.02 16.85 11.76
CA GLU A 85 -17.81 16.14 13.02
C GLU A 85 -18.97 15.20 13.33
N ARG A 86 -20.21 15.67 13.17
CA ARG A 86 -21.43 14.89 13.39
C ARG A 86 -21.48 13.69 12.44
N TRP A 87 -21.14 13.86 11.16
CA TRP A 87 -21.13 12.76 10.19
C TRP A 87 -20.07 11.72 10.52
N ILE A 88 -18.86 12.13 10.90
CA ILE A 88 -17.79 11.21 11.25
C ILE A 88 -18.13 10.45 12.53
N ARG A 89 -18.64 11.12 13.57
CA ARG A 89 -19.11 10.46 14.81
C ARG A 89 -20.20 9.43 14.51
N ASN A 90 -21.23 9.81 13.75
CA ASN A 90 -22.28 8.90 13.31
C ASN A 90 -21.73 7.65 12.59
N ASN A 91 -20.72 7.80 11.77
CA ASN A 91 -20.09 6.66 11.07
C ASN A 91 -19.24 5.77 12.01
N VAL A 92 -18.65 6.33 13.05
CA VAL A 92 -17.98 5.57 14.12
C VAL A 92 -19.02 4.78 14.91
N ASP A 93 -20.11 5.41 15.32
CA ASP A 93 -21.20 4.81 16.13
C ASP A 93 -21.92 3.70 15.35
N ARG A 94 -22.04 3.83 14.03
CA ARG A 94 -22.54 2.77 13.14
C ARG A 94 -21.59 1.60 12.97
N GLY A 95 -20.41 1.62 13.60
CA GLY A 95 -19.43 0.54 13.53
C GLY A 95 -18.69 0.45 12.20
N LEU A 96 -18.60 1.53 11.39
CA LEU A 96 -17.79 1.50 10.18
C LEU A 96 -16.32 1.25 10.53
N SER A 97 -15.63 0.52 9.65
CA SER A 97 -14.22 0.23 9.89
C SER A 97 -13.40 1.51 10.04
N VAL A 98 -12.45 1.51 10.96
CA VAL A 98 -11.54 2.65 11.20
C VAL A 98 -10.84 3.11 9.93
N TYR A 99 -10.56 2.18 9.01
CA TYR A 99 -9.95 2.49 7.72
C TYR A 99 -10.90 3.30 6.84
N THR A 100 -12.20 2.96 6.84
CA THR A 100 -13.23 3.70 6.12
C THR A 100 -13.41 5.09 6.72
N VAL A 101 -13.57 5.20 8.03
CA VAL A 101 -13.73 6.48 8.73
C VAL A 101 -12.54 7.41 8.46
N LYS A 102 -11.30 6.89 8.54
CA LYS A 102 -10.11 7.70 8.23
C LYS A 102 -9.99 8.08 6.75
N LEU A 103 -10.49 7.24 5.83
CA LEU A 103 -10.61 7.61 4.43
C LEU A 103 -11.61 8.75 4.23
N GLN A 104 -12.76 8.68 4.89
CA GLN A 104 -13.79 9.72 4.87
C GLN A 104 -13.22 11.05 5.37
N LEU A 105 -12.58 11.04 6.53
CA LEU A 105 -11.95 12.24 7.10
C LEU A 105 -10.88 12.82 6.17
N SER A 106 -10.07 11.97 5.54
CA SER A 106 -9.06 12.42 4.56
C SER A 106 -9.68 13.01 3.30
N ALA A 107 -10.83 12.48 2.84
CA ALA A 107 -11.57 13.02 1.71
C ALA A 107 -12.15 14.40 2.01
N LEU A 108 -12.69 14.58 3.22
CA LEU A 108 -13.23 15.88 3.67
C LEU A 108 -12.12 16.90 3.88
N ALA A 109 -10.98 16.50 4.48
CA ALA A 109 -9.82 17.38 4.61
C ALA A 109 -9.34 17.86 3.24
N LYS A 110 -9.36 16.97 2.21
CA LYS A 110 -9.04 17.35 0.84
C LYS A 110 -10.11 18.26 0.21
N LEU A 111 -11.39 18.01 0.47
CA LEU A 111 -12.49 18.87 0.01
C LEU A 111 -12.33 20.31 0.51
N TYR A 112 -12.03 20.46 1.79
CA TYR A 112 -11.92 21.78 2.46
C TYR A 112 -10.51 22.38 2.46
N GLY A 113 -9.52 21.74 1.82
CA GLY A 113 -8.15 22.27 1.75
C GLY A 113 -7.47 22.37 3.12
N CYS A 114 -7.84 21.51 4.09
CA CYS A 114 -7.34 21.54 5.46
C CYS A 114 -6.68 20.19 5.84
N ARG A 115 -6.14 20.08 7.05
CA ARG A 115 -5.61 18.83 7.60
C ARG A 115 -6.72 18.08 8.35
N THR A 116 -6.57 16.76 8.45
CA THR A 116 -7.52 15.93 9.23
C THR A 116 -7.58 16.28 10.71
N VAL A 117 -6.52 16.88 11.25
CA VAL A 117 -6.44 17.34 12.65
C VAL A 117 -7.15 18.67 12.88
N ASP A 118 -7.52 19.37 11.81
CA ASP A 118 -8.24 20.65 11.91
C ASP A 118 -9.77 20.43 12.11
N PHE A 119 -10.22 19.17 12.14
CA PHE A 119 -11.55 18.77 12.58
C PHE A 119 -11.46 18.23 14.01
N ASP A 120 -12.34 18.68 14.88
CA ASP A 120 -12.40 18.21 16.28
C ASP A 120 -13.09 16.84 16.37
N VAL A 121 -12.42 15.84 15.79
CA VAL A 121 -12.94 14.46 15.74
C VAL A 121 -11.90 13.45 16.22
N VAL A 122 -12.24 12.75 17.29
CA VAL A 122 -11.47 11.59 17.75
C VAL A 122 -11.85 10.37 16.91
N THR A 123 -10.89 9.83 16.19
CA THR A 123 -11.08 8.57 15.44
C THR A 123 -10.30 7.43 16.09
N PRO A 124 -10.86 6.20 16.13
CA PRO A 124 -10.16 5.04 16.70
C PRO A 124 -8.82 4.78 16.02
N ALA A 125 -7.86 4.19 16.74
CA ALA A 125 -6.58 3.80 16.19
C ALA A 125 -6.73 2.68 15.16
N ARG A 126 -5.96 2.76 14.05
CA ARG A 126 -5.87 1.66 13.09
C ARG A 126 -5.15 0.48 13.74
N LYS A 127 -5.87 -0.61 13.96
CA LYS A 127 -5.29 -1.88 14.41
C LYS A 127 -5.41 -2.90 13.30
N ARG A 128 -4.32 -3.60 13.01
CA ARG A 128 -4.27 -4.56 11.90
C ARG A 128 -5.22 -5.75 12.12
N LYS A 129 -5.37 -6.20 13.37
CA LYS A 129 -6.31 -7.25 13.75
C LYS A 129 -7.76 -6.97 13.36
N ASN A 130 -8.09 -5.71 13.08
CA ASN A 130 -9.43 -5.30 12.65
C ASN A 130 -9.59 -5.33 11.11
N ILE A 131 -8.59 -5.80 10.36
CA ILE A 131 -8.70 -5.98 8.91
C ILE A 131 -9.31 -7.36 8.65
N THR A 132 -10.54 -7.39 8.17
CA THR A 132 -11.32 -8.62 7.95
C THR A 132 -11.16 -9.22 6.55
N ARG A 133 -10.53 -8.50 5.60
CA ARG A 133 -10.30 -8.97 4.22
C ARG A 133 -8.82 -9.02 3.88
N SER A 134 -8.46 -9.93 2.97
CA SER A 134 -7.18 -10.04 2.26
C SER A 134 -5.95 -10.45 3.10
N ARG A 135 -6.09 -10.81 4.37
CA ARG A 135 -4.91 -11.14 5.20
C ARG A 135 -5.29 -12.09 6.33
N GLY A 136 -5.41 -13.35 6.03
CA GLY A 136 -5.81 -14.39 6.96
C GLY A 136 -7.02 -15.18 6.47
N SER A 137 -7.69 -15.90 7.35
CA SER A 137 -8.88 -16.72 7.07
C SER A 137 -10.14 -15.88 6.78
N ALA A 138 -10.05 -14.97 5.81
CA ALA A 138 -11.22 -14.19 5.37
C ALA A 138 -12.29 -15.14 4.79
N VAL A 139 -13.54 -14.86 5.12
CA VAL A 139 -14.67 -15.49 4.44
C VAL A 139 -14.56 -15.15 2.96
N ARG A 140 -14.37 -16.16 2.12
CA ARG A 140 -14.26 -16.01 0.67
C ARG A 140 -15.60 -15.65 0.09
N ASP A 141 -15.56 -14.93 -1.03
CA ASP A 141 -16.77 -14.65 -1.79
C ASP A 141 -17.43 -15.96 -2.20
N LYS A 142 -18.76 -16.03 -2.06
CA LYS A 142 -19.57 -17.20 -2.43
C LYS A 142 -19.47 -17.58 -3.92
N HIS A 143 -19.01 -16.64 -4.76
CA HIS A 143 -18.87 -16.80 -6.21
C HIS A 143 -17.44 -17.13 -6.64
N PHE A 144 -16.57 -17.55 -5.73
CA PHE A 144 -15.21 -17.94 -6.06
C PHE A 144 -14.96 -19.43 -5.78
N SER A 145 -14.87 -20.23 -6.85
CA SER A 145 -14.49 -21.63 -6.80
C SER A 145 -12.97 -21.79 -6.78
N LEU A 146 -12.45 -22.45 -5.74
CA LEU A 146 -11.02 -22.75 -5.63
C LEU A 146 -10.54 -23.74 -6.68
N SER A 147 -11.35 -24.77 -6.98
CA SER A 147 -11.01 -25.82 -7.92
C SER A 147 -10.92 -25.27 -9.35
N GLU A 148 -11.88 -24.44 -9.77
CA GLU A 148 -11.88 -23.81 -11.08
C GLU A 148 -10.79 -22.76 -11.28
N ASN A 149 -10.28 -22.20 -10.19
CA ASN A 149 -9.25 -21.15 -10.22
C ASN A 149 -7.88 -21.66 -9.71
N ARG A 150 -7.66 -22.98 -9.69
CA ARG A 150 -6.42 -23.59 -9.16
C ARG A 150 -5.18 -23.00 -9.83
N ASP A 151 -5.15 -22.96 -11.16
CA ASP A 151 -4.02 -22.42 -11.94
C ASP A 151 -3.75 -20.96 -11.62
N LEU A 152 -4.80 -20.13 -11.50
CA LEU A 152 -4.68 -18.72 -11.08
C LEU A 152 -4.09 -18.58 -9.68
N ILE A 153 -4.55 -19.39 -8.75
CA ILE A 153 -4.08 -19.39 -7.36
C ILE A 153 -2.60 -19.77 -7.30
N THR A 154 -2.24 -20.92 -7.90
CA THR A 154 -0.88 -21.44 -7.98
C THR A 154 0.05 -20.40 -8.60
N PHE A 155 -0.32 -19.85 -9.75
CA PHE A 155 0.45 -18.82 -10.44
C PHE A 155 0.71 -17.60 -9.53
N CYS A 156 -0.32 -17.13 -8.85
CA CYS A 156 -0.19 -15.97 -7.95
C CYS A 156 0.66 -16.26 -6.70
N GLN A 157 0.56 -17.48 -6.15
CA GLN A 157 1.35 -17.91 -5.00
C GLN A 157 2.82 -18.17 -5.33
N CYS A 158 3.13 -18.49 -6.60
CA CYS A 158 4.50 -18.70 -7.06
C CYS A 158 5.18 -17.43 -7.56
N THR A 159 4.45 -16.37 -7.87
CA THR A 159 4.99 -15.18 -8.56
C THR A 159 4.80 -13.87 -7.81
N GLY A 160 3.85 -13.84 -6.89
CA GLY A 160 3.59 -12.67 -6.04
C GLY A 160 3.13 -11.42 -6.79
N LEU A 161 2.53 -11.53 -7.98
CA LEU A 161 2.06 -10.41 -8.78
C LEU A 161 0.93 -9.61 -8.10
N ARG A 162 0.86 -8.33 -8.40
CA ARG A 162 -0.33 -7.51 -8.08
C ARG A 162 -1.42 -7.75 -9.12
N ARG A 163 -2.68 -7.49 -8.78
CA ARG A 163 -3.83 -7.66 -9.70
C ARG A 163 -3.63 -6.94 -11.04
N ALA A 164 -3.13 -5.72 -11.04
CA ALA A 164 -2.89 -4.98 -12.26
C ALA A 164 -1.76 -5.59 -13.11
N GLU A 165 -0.70 -6.10 -12.48
CA GLU A 165 0.41 -6.80 -13.13
C GLU A 165 -0.09 -8.13 -13.72
N LEU A 166 -0.85 -8.90 -12.92
CA LEU A 166 -1.46 -10.16 -13.35
C LEU A 166 -2.35 -10.01 -14.59
N ALA A 167 -3.09 -8.92 -14.68
CA ALA A 167 -3.96 -8.63 -15.85
C ALA A 167 -3.17 -8.25 -17.12
N GLN A 168 -1.84 -8.09 -17.04
CA GLN A 168 -1.00 -7.67 -18.16
C GLN A 168 0.20 -8.59 -18.42
N ILE A 169 0.43 -9.58 -17.56
CA ILE A 169 1.55 -10.53 -17.70
C ILE A 169 1.30 -11.43 -18.92
N ARG A 170 2.34 -11.71 -19.67
CA ARG A 170 2.33 -12.54 -20.87
C ARG A 170 3.24 -13.75 -20.70
N GLY A 171 3.06 -14.80 -21.49
CA GLY A 171 3.95 -15.95 -21.46
C GLY A 171 5.39 -15.59 -21.79
N THR A 172 5.61 -14.65 -22.73
CA THR A 172 6.95 -14.13 -23.09
C THR A 172 7.63 -13.31 -22.01
N ASP A 173 7.00 -13.04 -20.87
CA ASP A 173 7.65 -12.41 -19.72
C ASP A 173 8.38 -13.44 -18.83
N LEU A 174 8.22 -14.75 -19.12
CA LEU A 174 9.00 -15.79 -18.47
C LEU A 174 10.45 -15.78 -18.97
N VAL A 175 11.38 -15.74 -18.03
CA VAL A 175 12.82 -15.87 -18.27
C VAL A 175 13.29 -17.13 -17.56
N ILE A 176 13.99 -17.99 -18.28
CA ILE A 176 14.58 -19.22 -17.74
C ILE A 176 16.08 -19.09 -17.84
N GLU A 177 16.76 -19.18 -16.70
CA GLU A 177 18.22 -19.14 -16.57
C GLU A 177 18.66 -20.40 -15.83
N GLU A 178 19.34 -21.29 -16.53
CA GLU A 178 19.69 -22.62 -16.02
C GLU A 178 18.46 -23.38 -15.51
N GLU A 179 18.40 -23.71 -14.23
CA GLU A 179 17.27 -24.36 -13.58
C GLU A 179 16.28 -23.38 -12.90
N SER A 180 16.57 -22.10 -12.96
CA SER A 180 15.79 -21.06 -12.28
C SER A 180 14.84 -20.35 -13.24
N MET A 181 13.64 -20.07 -12.77
CA MET A 181 12.62 -19.32 -13.52
C MET A 181 12.31 -18.00 -12.86
N PHE A 182 12.13 -16.98 -13.69
CA PHE A 182 11.83 -15.61 -13.28
C PHE A 182 10.74 -15.01 -14.15
N LEU A 183 9.99 -14.06 -13.62
CA LEU A 183 9.10 -13.21 -14.40
C LEU A 183 9.66 -11.79 -14.49
N ASP A 184 9.80 -11.28 -15.71
CA ASP A 184 10.19 -9.90 -16.00
C ASP A 184 8.95 -9.00 -16.01
N ILE A 185 8.71 -8.29 -14.92
CA ILE A 185 7.48 -7.53 -14.66
C ILE A 185 7.69 -6.08 -15.08
N LYS A 186 7.28 -5.76 -16.32
CA LYS A 186 7.47 -4.43 -16.96
C LYS A 186 6.18 -3.61 -17.01
N ARG A 187 5.01 -4.24 -17.01
CA ARG A 187 3.72 -3.61 -17.30
C ARG A 187 2.86 -3.45 -16.05
N ALA A 188 2.07 -2.38 -16.01
CA ALA A 188 1.12 -2.05 -14.92
C ALA A 188 1.75 -2.02 -13.52
N THR A 189 3.04 -1.77 -13.44
CA THR A 189 3.79 -1.72 -12.18
C THR A 189 3.44 -0.46 -11.39
N LYS A 190 3.19 -0.61 -10.09
CA LYS A 190 2.86 0.53 -9.23
C LYS A 190 4.07 1.48 -9.11
N GLY A 191 3.90 2.69 -9.61
CA GLY A 191 4.96 3.72 -9.61
C GLY A 191 6.05 3.45 -10.66
N GLY A 192 5.75 2.72 -11.76
CA GLY A 192 6.67 2.47 -12.87
C GLY A 192 7.84 1.54 -12.54
N ARG A 193 7.79 0.78 -11.44
CA ARG A 193 8.91 -0.04 -10.97
C ARG A 193 8.95 -1.38 -11.68
N ILE A 194 9.81 -1.48 -12.65
CA ILE A 194 10.18 -2.74 -13.30
C ILE A 194 10.93 -3.62 -12.29
N ARG A 195 10.71 -4.93 -12.33
CA ARG A 195 11.42 -5.89 -11.50
C ARG A 195 11.42 -7.29 -12.11
N ILE A 196 12.44 -8.05 -11.77
CA ILE A 196 12.48 -9.49 -11.96
C ILE A 196 12.02 -10.15 -10.67
N SER A 197 11.08 -11.10 -10.78
CA SER A 197 10.53 -11.83 -9.64
C SER A 197 10.78 -13.33 -9.84
N PRO A 198 11.49 -14.02 -8.93
CA PRO A 198 11.70 -15.47 -9.05
C PRO A 198 10.37 -16.20 -8.94
N VAL A 199 10.23 -17.31 -9.65
CA VAL A 199 9.13 -18.25 -9.49
C VAL A 199 9.50 -19.23 -8.37
N VAL A 200 8.72 -19.26 -7.30
CA VAL A 200 9.02 -20.06 -6.10
C VAL A 200 7.81 -20.89 -5.69
N GLY A 201 8.03 -22.20 -5.63
CA GLY A 201 6.98 -23.16 -5.26
C GLY A 201 7.53 -24.59 -5.20
N SER A 202 6.64 -25.58 -5.03
CA SER A 202 7.03 -26.98 -5.26
C SER A 202 7.35 -27.22 -6.75
N PRO A 203 8.03 -28.31 -7.10
CA PRO A 203 8.30 -28.63 -8.51
C PRO A 203 7.04 -28.62 -9.39
N GLU A 204 5.93 -29.16 -8.88
CA GLU A 204 4.65 -29.24 -9.60
C GLU A 204 4.01 -27.84 -9.77
N GLU A 205 4.14 -26.99 -8.76
CA GLU A 205 3.65 -25.60 -8.83
C GLU A 205 4.46 -24.77 -9.82
N VAL A 206 5.78 -24.94 -9.82
CA VAL A 206 6.71 -24.28 -10.73
C VAL A 206 6.47 -24.73 -12.17
N GLU A 207 6.24 -26.04 -12.39
CA GLU A 207 5.88 -26.57 -13.71
C GLU A 207 4.51 -26.05 -14.19
N THR A 208 3.56 -25.89 -13.29
CA THR A 208 2.28 -25.24 -13.62
C THR A 208 2.49 -23.81 -14.14
N VAL A 209 3.34 -23.03 -13.52
CA VAL A 209 3.68 -21.67 -13.98
C VAL A 209 4.34 -21.72 -15.36
N ARG A 210 5.29 -22.66 -15.57
CA ARG A 210 5.98 -22.85 -16.84
C ARG A 210 4.99 -23.19 -17.96
N ARG A 211 4.13 -24.17 -17.75
CA ARG A 211 3.10 -24.59 -18.68
C ARG A 211 2.19 -23.43 -19.08
N LEU A 212 1.65 -22.70 -18.11
CA LEU A 212 0.76 -21.55 -18.37
C LEU A 212 1.45 -20.45 -19.19
N CYS A 213 2.73 -20.18 -18.93
CA CYS A 213 3.50 -19.21 -19.70
C CYS A 213 3.74 -19.70 -21.14
N MET A 214 4.11 -20.96 -21.33
CA MET A 214 4.37 -21.55 -22.64
C MET A 214 3.10 -21.58 -23.49
N GLU A 215 1.97 -21.99 -22.92
CA GLU A 215 0.66 -22.01 -23.59
C GLU A 215 0.20 -20.61 -24.01
N ALA A 216 0.46 -19.58 -23.16
CA ALA A 216 0.07 -18.22 -23.46
C ALA A 216 0.93 -17.55 -24.54
N GLY A 217 2.23 -17.87 -24.62
CA GLY A 217 3.15 -17.28 -25.57
C GLY A 217 3.10 -15.74 -25.54
N ASN A 218 2.78 -15.11 -26.65
CA ASN A 218 2.64 -13.64 -26.76
C ASN A 218 1.34 -13.10 -26.14
N ASN A 219 0.40 -13.96 -25.80
CA ASN A 219 -0.87 -13.55 -25.21
C ASN A 219 -0.74 -13.33 -23.69
N LYS A 220 -1.79 -12.74 -23.12
CA LYS A 220 -1.91 -12.66 -21.65
C LYS A 220 -2.16 -14.06 -21.08
N ILE A 221 -1.47 -14.40 -20.00
CA ILE A 221 -1.66 -15.69 -19.30
C ILE A 221 -3.10 -15.81 -18.78
N PHE A 222 -3.64 -14.72 -18.26
CA PHE A 222 -5.05 -14.64 -17.87
C PHE A 222 -5.71 -13.50 -18.63
N ALA A 223 -6.64 -13.80 -19.50
CA ALA A 223 -7.37 -12.78 -20.28
C ALA A 223 -8.10 -11.82 -19.34
N THR A 224 -8.83 -12.35 -18.37
CA THR A 224 -9.53 -11.59 -17.34
C THR A 224 -9.37 -12.30 -15.99
N PRO A 225 -8.44 -11.89 -15.11
CA PRO A 225 -8.31 -12.51 -13.80
C PRO A 225 -9.59 -12.35 -12.99
N ASN A 226 -10.04 -13.44 -12.35
CA ASN A 226 -11.25 -13.45 -11.55
C ASN A 226 -11.24 -12.33 -10.51
N GLN A 227 -12.27 -11.48 -10.52
CA GLN A 227 -12.35 -10.29 -9.66
C GLN A 227 -12.48 -10.66 -8.18
N ASN A 228 -13.05 -11.82 -7.85
CA ASN A 228 -13.24 -12.32 -6.50
C ASN A 228 -12.00 -13.01 -5.91
N ALA A 229 -10.97 -13.27 -6.75
CA ALA A 229 -9.71 -13.85 -6.28
C ALA A 229 -9.02 -12.92 -5.27
N ASP A 230 -8.60 -13.44 -4.12
CA ASP A 230 -7.83 -12.66 -3.14
C ASP A 230 -6.34 -12.63 -3.48
N ILE A 231 -6.00 -11.84 -4.52
CA ILE A 231 -4.62 -11.69 -4.99
C ILE A 231 -3.67 -11.21 -3.88
N HIS A 232 -4.19 -10.47 -2.88
CA HIS A 232 -3.35 -10.03 -1.77
C HIS A 232 -2.96 -11.16 -0.83
N SER A 233 -3.85 -12.13 -0.58
CA SER A 233 -3.50 -13.30 0.24
C SER A 233 -2.50 -14.20 -0.49
N TYR A 234 -2.65 -14.42 -1.80
CA TYR A 234 -1.70 -15.20 -2.60
C TYR A 234 -0.32 -14.54 -2.64
N ARG A 235 -0.32 -13.22 -2.78
CA ARG A 235 0.93 -12.45 -2.70
C ARG A 235 1.56 -12.48 -1.30
N ALA A 236 0.77 -12.60 -0.23
CA ALA A 236 1.29 -12.82 1.12
C ALA A 236 1.91 -14.22 1.26
N ALA A 237 1.29 -15.25 0.68
CA ALA A 237 1.87 -16.60 0.62
C ALA A 237 3.22 -16.60 -0.12
N TYR A 238 3.32 -15.93 -1.26
CA TYR A 238 4.59 -15.75 -1.97
C TYR A 238 5.65 -15.03 -1.11
N ALA A 239 5.27 -13.93 -0.45
CA ALA A 239 6.18 -13.20 0.43
C ALA A 239 6.71 -14.08 1.56
N MET A 240 5.86 -14.95 2.10
CA MET A 240 6.24 -15.91 3.14
C MET A 240 7.23 -16.93 2.59
N ARG A 241 6.99 -17.50 1.40
CA ARG A 241 7.93 -18.45 0.74
C ARG A 241 9.32 -17.84 0.57
N ILE A 242 9.39 -16.61 0.06
CA ILE A 242 10.67 -15.89 -0.08
C ILE A 242 11.31 -15.63 1.27
N TYR A 243 10.54 -15.17 2.26
CA TYR A 243 11.08 -14.93 3.59
C TYR A 243 11.66 -16.23 4.21
N GLU A 244 10.91 -17.33 4.16
CA GLU A 244 11.33 -18.62 4.68
C GLU A 244 12.60 -19.17 4.00
N ALA A 245 12.74 -18.95 2.67
CA ALA A 245 13.92 -19.36 1.92
C ALA A 245 15.19 -18.59 2.32
N PHE A 246 15.05 -17.37 2.82
CA PHE A 246 16.19 -16.51 3.15
C PHE A 246 16.39 -16.26 4.65
N LYS A 247 15.45 -16.69 5.49
CA LYS A 247 15.57 -16.51 6.94
C LYS A 247 16.70 -17.33 7.50
N ARG A 248 17.39 -16.79 8.49
CA ARG A 248 18.44 -17.45 9.27
C ARG A 248 17.99 -17.65 10.69
N ASP A 249 18.72 -18.46 11.44
CA ASP A 249 18.51 -18.62 12.87
C ASP A 249 18.80 -17.30 13.62
N TYR A 250 18.03 -17.02 14.67
CA TYR A 250 18.17 -15.79 15.45
C TYR A 250 19.60 -15.57 15.98
N LYS A 251 20.30 -16.66 16.39
CA LYS A 251 21.69 -16.61 16.86
C LYS A 251 22.65 -16.02 15.81
N ASP A 252 22.36 -16.21 14.51
CA ASP A 252 23.24 -15.84 13.41
C ASP A 252 23.10 -14.36 13.03
N PHE A 253 21.95 -13.73 13.34
CA PHE A 253 21.72 -12.34 12.96
C PHE A 253 21.48 -11.36 14.12
N ARG A 254 21.30 -11.85 15.36
CA ARG A 254 20.98 -11.01 16.54
C ARG A 254 21.99 -9.87 16.79
N ASN A 255 23.25 -10.11 16.50
CA ASN A 255 24.35 -9.17 16.69
C ASN A 255 24.86 -8.58 15.36
N GLU A 256 24.22 -8.92 14.24
CA GLU A 256 24.55 -8.38 12.93
C GLU A 256 23.90 -7.02 12.72
N ARG A 257 24.63 -6.15 12.03
CA ARG A 257 24.12 -4.88 11.51
C ARG A 257 24.28 -4.87 10.01
N LEU A 258 23.31 -4.25 9.33
CA LEU A 258 23.27 -4.13 7.88
C LEU A 258 23.51 -2.68 7.49
N ILE A 259 24.41 -2.49 6.54
CA ILE A 259 24.54 -1.23 5.82
C ILE A 259 23.60 -1.28 4.61
N VAL A 260 22.68 -0.36 4.55
CA VAL A 260 21.61 -0.33 3.53
C VAL A 260 21.72 0.98 2.76
N TYR A 261 21.77 0.88 1.44
CA TYR A 261 21.70 2.01 0.52
C TYR A 261 20.45 1.89 -0.35
N LYS A 262 19.59 2.91 -0.35
CA LYS A 262 18.33 2.95 -1.13
C LYS A 262 17.52 1.64 -1.03
N ASN A 263 17.42 1.08 0.18
CA ASN A 263 16.71 -0.17 0.51
C ASN A 263 17.33 -1.46 -0.04
N LYS A 264 18.58 -1.44 -0.45
CA LYS A 264 19.38 -2.64 -0.74
C LYS A 264 20.44 -2.81 0.35
N VAL A 265 20.63 -4.03 0.82
CA VAL A 265 21.75 -4.36 1.71
C VAL A 265 23.02 -4.35 0.86
N VAL A 266 23.97 -3.48 1.21
CA VAL A 266 25.25 -3.31 0.48
C VAL A 266 26.43 -3.88 1.26
N ASP A 267 26.29 -3.96 2.61
CA ASP A 267 27.32 -4.55 3.47
C ASP A 267 26.71 -4.96 4.81
N SER A 268 27.48 -5.68 5.64
CA SER A 268 27.08 -6.06 6.99
C SER A 268 28.30 -6.29 7.89
N TYR A 269 28.09 -6.20 9.19
CA TYR A 269 29.11 -6.45 10.19
C TYR A 269 28.53 -6.99 11.49
N VAL A 270 29.32 -7.73 12.25
CA VAL A 270 28.93 -8.29 13.56
C VAL A 270 29.55 -7.47 14.67
N THR A 271 28.78 -7.19 15.71
CA THR A 271 29.23 -6.51 16.94
C THR A 271 29.02 -7.39 18.15
N LYS A 272 29.79 -7.20 19.21
CA LYS A 272 29.65 -8.00 20.45
C LYS A 272 28.25 -7.91 21.07
N ASN A 273 27.56 -6.78 20.92
CA ASN A 273 26.29 -6.50 21.56
C ASN A 273 25.23 -5.89 20.62
N GLY A 274 25.41 -6.02 19.29
CA GLY A 274 24.49 -5.50 18.26
C GLY A 274 24.46 -3.97 18.16
N ARG A 275 25.28 -3.23 18.92
CA ARG A 275 25.29 -1.77 18.88
C ARG A 275 25.97 -1.25 17.63
N ARG A 276 25.51 -0.09 17.16
CA ARG A 276 26.08 0.61 16.01
C ARG A 276 27.52 1.04 16.32
N ASP A 277 28.41 0.74 15.38
CA ASP A 277 29.81 1.15 15.46
C ASP A 277 30.15 2.05 14.24
N VAL A 278 30.22 3.35 14.48
CA VAL A 278 30.49 4.36 13.44
C VAL A 278 31.92 4.36 12.94
N SER A 279 32.86 3.69 13.65
CA SER A 279 34.25 3.57 13.24
C SER A 279 34.45 2.50 12.15
N ARG A 280 33.49 1.59 12.03
CA ARG A 280 33.56 0.46 11.07
C ARG A 280 33.56 0.90 9.61
N PHE A 281 32.80 1.96 9.32
CA PHE A 281 32.66 2.53 7.96
C PHE A 281 32.79 4.06 8.04
N PRO A 282 33.98 4.61 8.36
CA PRO A 282 34.15 6.04 8.60
C PRO A 282 33.74 6.91 7.40
N ASP A 283 33.99 6.40 6.18
CA ASP A 283 33.67 7.10 4.93
C ASP A 283 32.15 7.21 4.62
N LEU A 284 31.32 6.47 5.33
CA LEU A 284 29.87 6.57 5.21
C LEU A 284 29.25 7.58 6.17
N TYR A 285 30.06 8.25 7.01
CA TYR A 285 29.58 9.19 8.00
C TYR A 285 30.17 10.58 7.81
N GLN A 286 29.34 11.59 8.04
CA GLN A 286 29.72 13.00 8.10
C GLN A 286 29.40 13.61 9.47
N SER A 287 30.14 14.61 9.89
CA SER A 287 29.85 15.36 11.13
C SER A 287 28.89 16.50 10.82
N ILE A 288 27.72 16.48 11.45
CA ILE A 288 26.73 17.55 11.35
C ILE A 288 26.31 17.94 12.76
N GLY A 289 26.60 19.18 13.15
CA GLY A 289 26.27 19.68 14.50
C GLY A 289 26.92 18.85 15.63
N GLY A 290 28.18 18.44 15.45
CA GLY A 290 28.93 17.62 16.43
C GLY A 290 28.48 16.14 16.50
N ARG A 291 27.53 15.71 15.67
CA ARG A 291 27.04 14.32 15.64
C ARG A 291 27.41 13.65 14.32
N LYS A 292 27.92 12.41 14.39
CA LYS A 292 28.18 11.60 13.20
C LYS A 292 26.86 11.10 12.61
N ARG A 293 26.57 11.47 11.35
CA ARG A 293 25.40 11.03 10.58
C ARG A 293 25.84 10.36 9.29
N MET A 294 25.16 9.29 8.88
CA MET A 294 25.43 8.67 7.58
C MET A 294 25.04 9.62 6.44
N PHE A 295 25.75 9.50 5.31
CA PHE A 295 25.38 10.19 4.08
C PHE A 295 23.94 9.87 3.65
N PRO A 296 23.25 10.81 2.97
CA PRO A 296 21.89 10.59 2.50
C PRO A 296 21.74 9.30 1.65
N GLY A 297 20.68 8.55 1.94
CA GLY A 297 20.41 7.27 1.29
C GLY A 297 21.01 6.05 2.00
N TYR A 298 22.04 6.22 2.84
CA TYR A 298 22.56 5.16 3.67
C TYR A 298 21.85 5.03 5.01
N ARG A 299 21.74 3.79 5.49
CA ARG A 299 21.23 3.46 6.82
C ARG A 299 22.07 2.34 7.42
N ASP A 300 22.38 2.45 8.69
CA ASP A 300 22.94 1.39 9.51
C ASP A 300 21.85 0.87 10.44
N VAL A 301 21.38 -0.36 10.20
CA VAL A 301 20.22 -0.95 10.88
C VAL A 301 20.57 -2.32 11.46
N SER A 302 19.94 -2.68 12.60
CA SER A 302 20.06 -4.05 13.15
C SER A 302 19.48 -5.07 12.18
N SER A 303 20.13 -6.22 12.00
CA SER A 303 19.60 -7.36 11.25
C SER A 303 18.39 -7.96 11.95
N ALA A 304 18.30 -7.90 13.27
CA ALA A 304 17.11 -8.23 14.03
C ALA A 304 16.06 -7.11 13.92
N TYR A 305 14.93 -7.40 13.26
CA TYR A 305 13.79 -6.50 13.14
C TYR A 305 12.70 -6.88 14.14
N TYR A 306 12.50 -6.08 15.15
CA TYR A 306 11.41 -6.24 16.10
C TYR A 306 10.17 -5.48 15.68
N CYS A 307 9.06 -6.19 15.55
CA CYS A 307 7.77 -5.60 15.23
C CYS A 307 7.30 -4.65 16.34
N ARG A 308 6.65 -3.57 15.90
CA ARG A 308 5.94 -2.62 16.76
C ARG A 308 4.44 -2.83 16.60
N SER A 309 3.64 -2.31 17.52
CA SER A 309 2.17 -2.42 17.47
C SER A 309 1.62 -3.85 17.64
N ASP A 310 0.75 -4.32 16.77
CA ASP A 310 -0.06 -5.54 16.93
C ASP A 310 0.77 -6.84 17.04
N LYS A 311 2.00 -6.84 16.53
CA LYS A 311 2.96 -7.96 16.60
C LYS A 311 4.13 -7.64 17.52
N LYS A 312 3.93 -6.81 18.54
CA LYS A 312 4.99 -6.43 19.47
C LYS A 312 5.73 -7.65 20.01
N GLY A 313 7.06 -7.65 19.92
CA GLY A 313 7.93 -8.72 20.38
C GLY A 313 8.29 -9.77 19.33
N VAL A 314 7.58 -9.86 18.21
CA VAL A 314 7.97 -10.74 17.11
C VAL A 314 9.22 -10.19 16.45
N CYS A 315 10.24 -11.04 16.30
CA CYS A 315 11.50 -10.72 15.65
C CYS A 315 11.60 -11.41 14.29
N TYR A 316 12.00 -10.66 13.28
CA TYR A 316 12.26 -11.16 11.94
C TYR A 316 13.72 -10.91 11.54
N ASP A 317 14.29 -11.77 10.70
CA ASP A 317 15.55 -11.51 9.99
C ASP A 317 15.33 -10.41 8.95
N ARG A 318 15.94 -9.24 9.17
CA ARG A 318 15.76 -8.08 8.30
C ARG A 318 16.35 -8.31 6.90
N ARG A 319 17.39 -9.14 6.76
CA ARG A 319 17.96 -9.49 5.46
C ARG A 319 16.92 -10.25 4.61
N ALA A 320 16.24 -11.22 5.19
CA ALA A 320 15.15 -11.94 4.54
C ALA A 320 13.94 -11.02 4.23
N LEU A 321 13.64 -10.04 5.12
CA LEU A 321 12.64 -9.02 4.83
C LEU A 321 13.01 -8.15 3.62
N PHE A 322 14.30 -7.78 3.48
CA PHE A 322 14.77 -7.04 2.30
C PHE A 322 14.64 -7.87 1.02
N ALA A 323 15.02 -9.15 1.05
CA ALA A 323 14.85 -10.05 -0.10
C ALA A 323 13.38 -10.11 -0.54
N ALA A 324 12.46 -10.39 0.38
CA ALA A 324 11.03 -10.43 0.08
C ALA A 324 10.49 -9.04 -0.38
N SER A 325 10.98 -7.96 0.20
CA SER A 325 10.60 -6.59 -0.19
C SER A 325 11.02 -6.26 -1.63
N LEU A 326 12.21 -6.68 -2.03
CA LEU A 326 12.77 -6.43 -3.36
C LEU A 326 11.94 -7.12 -4.44
N VAL A 327 11.73 -8.43 -4.32
CA VAL A 327 10.98 -9.23 -5.31
C VAL A 327 9.51 -8.82 -5.40
N LEU A 328 8.94 -8.33 -4.29
CA LEU A 328 7.60 -7.75 -4.27
C LEU A 328 7.54 -6.32 -4.86
N GLY A 329 8.67 -5.69 -5.17
CA GLY A 329 8.73 -4.30 -5.62
C GLY A 329 8.23 -3.31 -4.55
N HIS A 330 8.56 -3.58 -3.28
CA HIS A 330 8.41 -2.64 -2.18
C HIS A 330 9.72 -1.91 -1.91
N ASN A 331 9.65 -0.67 -1.42
CA ASN A 331 10.86 0.11 -1.06
C ASN A 331 11.11 0.12 0.44
N ARG A 332 10.44 -0.75 1.21
CA ARG A 332 10.57 -0.82 2.66
C ARG A 332 10.37 -2.25 3.12
N GLU A 333 11.35 -2.78 3.82
CA GLU A 333 11.31 -4.08 4.46
C GLU A 333 10.18 -4.20 5.50
N THR A 334 9.88 -3.09 6.19
CA THR A 334 8.81 -3.02 7.20
C THR A 334 7.44 -3.38 6.65
N VAL A 335 7.18 -3.07 5.37
CA VAL A 335 5.90 -3.42 4.71
C VAL A 335 5.72 -4.94 4.65
N VAL A 336 6.79 -5.70 4.47
CA VAL A 336 6.73 -7.17 4.45
C VAL A 336 6.38 -7.68 5.85
N ALA A 337 7.14 -7.26 6.87
CA ALA A 337 6.89 -7.66 8.25
C ALA A 337 5.48 -7.32 8.74
N GLU A 338 5.00 -6.11 8.42
CA GLU A 338 3.71 -5.61 8.89
C GLU A 338 2.52 -6.15 8.10
N HIS A 339 2.70 -6.46 6.82
CA HIS A 339 1.57 -6.67 5.93
C HIS A 339 1.52 -8.03 5.25
N TYR A 340 2.59 -8.80 5.24
CA TYR A 340 2.65 -10.05 4.47
C TYR A 340 3.03 -11.27 5.31
N LEU A 341 3.82 -11.12 6.37
CA LEU A 341 4.14 -12.23 7.26
C LEU A 341 3.09 -12.31 8.38
N HIS A 342 2.56 -13.49 8.62
CA HIS A 342 1.52 -13.76 9.61
C HIS A 342 1.99 -14.81 10.61
#